data_be40d304d475961522787c1a180466f8
#
_entry.id   be40d304d475961522787c1a180466f8
#
_cell.length_a   1.000
_cell.length_b   1.000
_cell.length_c   1.000
_cell.angle_alpha   90.00
_cell.angle_beta   90.00
_cell.angle_gamma   90.00
#
_symmetry.space_group_name_H-M   'P 1'
#
loop_
_entity.id
_entity.type
_entity.pdbx_description
1 polymer ?
#
loop_
_entity_poly.entity_id
_entity_poly.type
_entity_poly.pdbx_seq_one_letter_code
_entity_poly.pdbx_strand_id
1 'polypeptide(L)'
;RDLILNIPNKDIDIVVEGEGIPFAVCLAELFGGKVTSHEKFGTSVVILSNGDRIDVATARTEYYKYPAALPTVKRGSIKSDLFRRDFTVNSMAIKLTGTNAFCLIDFFNGERDLRSRKIHVLHGLSFIEDPCRLFRAIRFEQRFGFEIASKEQVFMRTSIKKNLVDSLSGTRLFNEIKLLLNEK
;
A
#
# COMPACT_ATOMS: atom_id res chain seq x y z
N ARG A 1 -10.51 2.37 0.79
CA ARG A 1 -10.39 3.68 1.45
C ARG A 1 -11.19 4.73 0.67
N ASP A 2 -10.79 5.07 -0.55
CA ASP A 2 -11.35 6.18 -1.33
C ASP A 2 -12.84 5.99 -1.61
N LEU A 3 -13.30 4.77 -1.85
CA LEU A 3 -14.72 4.44 -1.97
C LEU A 3 -15.52 4.76 -0.70
N ILE A 4 -14.97 4.46 0.49
CA ILE A 4 -15.65 4.75 1.78
C ILE A 4 -15.68 6.25 2.04
N LEU A 5 -14.64 6.99 1.63
CA LEU A 5 -14.54 8.44 1.76
C LEU A 5 -15.29 9.21 0.65
N ASN A 6 -15.90 8.52 -0.31
CA ASN A 6 -16.49 9.13 -1.52
C ASN A 6 -15.52 10.04 -2.29
N ILE A 7 -14.24 9.70 -2.28
CA ILE A 7 -13.21 10.41 -3.05
C ILE A 7 -13.13 9.78 -4.44
N PRO A 8 -13.32 10.56 -5.52
CA PRO A 8 -13.15 10.06 -6.87
C PRO A 8 -11.73 9.51 -7.07
N ASN A 9 -11.66 8.24 -7.45
CA ASN A 9 -10.38 7.58 -7.73
C ASN A 9 -10.55 6.68 -8.97
N LYS A 10 -9.59 6.78 -9.90
CA LYS A 10 -9.51 5.93 -11.10
C LYS A 10 -8.45 4.84 -10.98
N ASP A 11 -7.67 4.84 -9.90
CA ASP A 11 -6.64 3.83 -9.68
C ASP A 11 -7.31 2.52 -9.24
N ILE A 12 -7.17 1.50 -10.06
CA ILE A 12 -7.68 0.15 -9.78
C ILE A 12 -6.49 -0.75 -9.48
N ASP A 13 -6.38 -1.19 -8.22
CA ASP A 13 -5.37 -2.13 -7.76
C ASP A 13 -6.02 -3.50 -7.53
N ILE A 14 -5.57 -4.52 -8.25
CA ILE A 14 -6.02 -5.91 -8.09
C ILE A 14 -4.90 -6.72 -7.44
N VAL A 15 -5.22 -7.43 -6.36
CA VAL A 15 -4.32 -8.39 -5.72
C VAL A 15 -4.81 -9.80 -5.96
N VAL A 16 -3.94 -10.67 -6.44
CA VAL A 16 -4.24 -12.07 -6.78
C VAL A 16 -3.51 -13.01 -5.84
N GLU A 17 -4.24 -13.85 -5.11
CA GLU A 17 -3.65 -15.02 -4.44
C GLU A 17 -3.34 -16.10 -5.49
N GLY A 18 -2.06 -16.21 -5.88
CA GLY A 18 -1.63 -17.11 -6.95
C GLY A 18 -0.80 -16.38 -8.01
N GLU A 19 -1.12 -16.60 -9.26
CA GLU A 19 -0.35 -16.11 -10.41
C GLU A 19 -0.89 -14.78 -10.94
N GLY A 20 -0.42 -13.66 -10.38
CA GLY A 20 -0.88 -12.31 -10.76
C GLY A 20 -0.51 -11.93 -12.20
N ILE A 21 0.70 -12.29 -12.67
CA ILE A 21 1.13 -11.95 -14.03
C ILE A 21 0.29 -12.67 -15.10
N PRO A 22 0.07 -14.00 -15.05
CA PRO A 22 -0.84 -14.68 -15.96
C PRO A 22 -2.27 -14.13 -15.92
N PHE A 23 -2.75 -13.77 -14.73
CA PHE A 23 -4.06 -13.11 -14.60
C PHE A 23 -4.10 -11.78 -15.34
N ALA A 24 -3.05 -10.94 -15.22
CA ALA A 24 -2.96 -9.66 -15.92
C ALA A 24 -2.92 -9.81 -17.44
N VAL A 25 -2.24 -10.85 -17.94
CA VAL A 25 -2.21 -11.18 -19.38
C VAL A 25 -3.62 -11.55 -19.85
N CYS A 26 -4.28 -12.47 -19.17
CA CYS A 26 -5.65 -12.88 -19.49
C CYS A 26 -6.64 -11.69 -19.46
N LEU A 27 -6.48 -10.80 -18.46
CA LEU A 27 -7.29 -9.58 -18.37
C LEU A 27 -7.08 -8.65 -19.58
N ALA A 28 -5.82 -8.46 -19.99
CA ALA A 28 -5.48 -7.64 -21.16
C ALA A 28 -6.04 -8.23 -22.45
N GLU A 29 -5.96 -9.54 -22.63
CA GLU A 29 -6.52 -10.24 -23.79
C GLU A 29 -8.06 -10.11 -23.84
N LEU A 30 -8.73 -10.29 -22.70
CA LEU A 30 -10.18 -10.25 -22.59
C LEU A 30 -10.76 -8.87 -22.89
N PHE A 31 -10.10 -7.80 -22.48
CA PHE A 31 -10.57 -6.42 -22.60
C PHE A 31 -9.83 -5.59 -23.66
N GLY A 32 -9.02 -6.23 -24.51
CA GLY A 32 -8.30 -5.58 -25.60
C GLY A 32 -7.25 -4.57 -25.13
N GLY A 33 -6.47 -4.95 -24.11
CA GLY A 33 -5.46 -4.07 -23.51
C GLY A 33 -4.02 -4.47 -23.84
N LYS A 34 -3.09 -3.72 -23.24
CA LYS A 34 -1.64 -4.03 -23.24
C LYS A 34 -1.17 -4.27 -21.82
N VAL A 35 -0.26 -5.24 -21.62
CA VAL A 35 0.31 -5.57 -20.32
C VAL A 35 1.81 -5.29 -20.29
N THR A 36 2.29 -4.73 -19.19
CA THR A 36 3.72 -4.61 -18.87
C THR A 36 3.95 -5.25 -17.51
N SER A 37 4.82 -6.26 -17.44
CA SER A 37 5.05 -7.05 -16.23
C SER A 37 6.43 -6.83 -15.65
N HIS A 38 6.53 -6.92 -14.31
CA HIS A 38 7.75 -6.85 -13.53
C HIS A 38 7.89 -8.15 -12.70
N GLU A 39 8.49 -9.16 -13.29
CA GLU A 39 8.58 -10.53 -12.72
C GLU A 39 9.19 -10.55 -11.32
N LYS A 40 10.25 -9.78 -11.11
CA LYS A 40 10.95 -9.69 -9.81
C LYS A 40 10.01 -9.35 -8.64
N PHE A 41 8.95 -8.58 -8.88
CA PHE A 41 8.01 -8.14 -7.86
C PHE A 41 6.63 -8.78 -7.99
N GLY A 42 6.42 -9.61 -9.02
CA GLY A 42 5.13 -10.23 -9.29
C GLY A 42 4.02 -9.22 -9.58
N THR A 43 4.35 -8.12 -10.26
CA THR A 43 3.41 -7.04 -10.56
C THR A 43 3.27 -6.81 -12.05
N SER A 44 2.11 -6.36 -12.49
CA SER A 44 1.82 -5.99 -13.87
C SER A 44 0.96 -4.73 -13.92
N VAL A 45 1.14 -3.96 -14.98
CA VAL A 45 0.27 -2.84 -15.33
C VAL A 45 -0.48 -3.21 -16.59
N VAL A 46 -1.79 -3.16 -16.56
CA VAL A 46 -2.66 -3.35 -17.71
C VAL A 46 -3.23 -2.00 -18.13
N ILE A 47 -3.04 -1.63 -19.39
CA ILE A 47 -3.66 -0.46 -19.99
C ILE A 47 -4.73 -0.95 -20.97
N LEU A 48 -5.98 -0.69 -20.66
CA LEU A 48 -7.12 -1.08 -21.47
C LEU A 48 -7.26 -0.22 -22.73
N SER A 49 -8.04 -0.67 -23.72
CA SER A 49 -8.26 0.04 -24.99
C SER A 49 -8.89 1.43 -24.82
N ASN A 50 -9.66 1.64 -23.74
CA ASN A 50 -10.24 2.93 -23.36
C ASN A 50 -9.27 3.87 -22.60
N GLY A 51 -8.03 3.43 -22.36
CA GLY A 51 -7.01 4.17 -21.63
C GLY A 51 -7.02 3.97 -20.11
N ASP A 52 -7.95 3.19 -19.55
CA ASP A 52 -7.98 2.89 -18.13
C ASP A 52 -6.77 2.03 -17.72
N ARG A 53 -6.22 2.34 -16.56
CA ARG A 53 -5.08 1.64 -15.98
C ARG A 53 -5.54 0.73 -14.84
N ILE A 54 -5.06 -0.51 -14.86
CA ILE A 54 -5.26 -1.50 -13.79
C ILE A 54 -3.89 -2.00 -13.35
N ASP A 55 -3.57 -1.83 -12.07
CA ASP A 55 -2.37 -2.40 -11.47
C ASP A 55 -2.71 -3.78 -10.87
N VAL A 56 -1.98 -4.80 -11.28
CA VAL A 56 -2.18 -6.18 -10.82
C VAL A 56 -0.94 -6.62 -10.06
N ALA A 57 -1.12 -7.15 -8.85
CA ALA A 57 -0.04 -7.67 -8.03
C ALA A 57 -0.35 -9.08 -7.53
N THR A 58 0.66 -9.94 -7.49
CA THR A 58 0.62 -11.19 -6.73
C THR A 58 0.64 -10.87 -5.23
N ALA A 59 -0.28 -11.47 -4.46
CA ALA A 59 -0.26 -11.37 -3.01
C ALA A 59 1.07 -11.85 -2.44
N ARG A 60 1.67 -11.05 -1.56
CA ARG A 60 3.04 -11.32 -1.10
C ARG A 60 3.27 -10.96 0.36
N THR A 61 4.30 -11.59 0.92
CA THR A 61 4.90 -11.20 2.21
C THR A 61 6.23 -10.51 1.94
N GLU A 62 6.58 -9.53 2.75
CA GLU A 62 7.83 -8.78 2.66
C GLU A 62 8.68 -9.01 3.92
N TYR A 63 10.00 -9.16 3.72
CA TYR A 63 10.98 -9.32 4.79
C TYR A 63 12.09 -8.29 4.61
N TYR A 64 12.40 -7.56 5.66
CA TYR A 64 13.45 -6.55 5.69
C TYR A 64 14.67 -7.09 6.41
N LYS A 65 15.83 -7.15 5.75
CA LYS A 65 17.08 -7.62 6.36
C LYS A 65 17.65 -6.65 7.39
N TYR A 66 17.44 -5.37 7.16
CA TYR A 66 17.83 -4.26 8.03
C TYR A 66 16.93 -3.06 7.74
N PRO A 67 16.90 -2.04 8.63
CA PRO A 67 16.10 -0.83 8.42
C PRO A 67 16.36 -0.19 7.05
N ALA A 68 15.31 0.30 6.40
CA ALA A 68 15.33 0.92 5.07
C ALA A 68 15.81 0.02 3.91
N ALA A 69 16.11 -1.25 4.13
CA ALA A 69 16.41 -2.19 3.05
C ALA A 69 15.25 -2.29 2.04
N LEU A 70 15.57 -2.63 0.81
CA LEU A 70 14.52 -3.11 -0.10
C LEU A 70 14.04 -4.48 0.39
N PRO A 71 12.72 -4.70 0.45
CA PRO A 71 12.19 -5.96 0.95
C PRO A 71 12.53 -7.14 0.04
N THR A 72 12.81 -8.28 0.67
CA THR A 72 12.75 -9.58 -0.01
C THR A 72 11.29 -10.01 -0.05
N VAL A 73 10.78 -10.34 -1.21
CA VAL A 73 9.39 -10.71 -1.42
C VAL A 73 9.21 -12.22 -1.58
N LYS A 74 8.15 -12.76 -1.01
CA LYS A 74 7.69 -14.15 -1.22
C LYS A 74 6.19 -14.12 -1.45
N ARG A 75 5.67 -15.09 -2.21
CA ARG A 75 4.20 -15.25 -2.35
C ARG A 75 3.56 -15.40 -0.97
N GLY A 76 2.39 -14.85 -0.80
CA GLY A 76 1.66 -14.85 0.46
C GLY A 76 0.15 -14.85 0.25
N SER A 77 -0.58 -14.82 1.36
CA SER A 77 -2.03 -14.65 1.37
C SER A 77 -2.41 -13.17 1.28
N ILE A 78 -3.69 -12.90 0.98
CA ILE A 78 -4.23 -11.53 1.04
C ILE A 78 -4.02 -10.90 2.43
N LYS A 79 -4.13 -11.68 3.50
CA LYS A 79 -3.87 -11.17 4.86
C LYS A 79 -2.43 -10.70 5.04
N SER A 80 -1.44 -11.45 4.55
CA SER A 80 -0.04 -11.05 4.62
C SER A 80 0.27 -9.87 3.69
N ASP A 81 -0.38 -9.80 2.52
CA ASP A 81 -0.23 -8.65 1.62
C ASP A 81 -0.79 -7.36 2.24
N LEU A 82 -1.93 -7.43 2.89
CA LEU A 82 -2.48 -6.28 3.61
C LEU A 82 -1.64 -5.91 4.83
N PHE A 83 -1.05 -6.90 5.54
CA PHE A 83 -0.22 -6.65 6.73
C PHE A 83 1.10 -5.91 6.46
N ARG A 84 1.71 -6.10 5.26
CA ARG A 84 2.97 -5.41 4.88
C ARG A 84 2.79 -3.93 4.51
N ARG A 85 1.55 -3.46 4.37
CA ARG A 85 1.24 -2.07 3.96
C ARG A 85 1.62 -1.09 5.07
N ASP A 86 1.48 0.20 4.78
CA ASP A 86 1.89 1.27 5.68
C ASP A 86 0.92 1.49 6.85
N PHE A 87 -0.38 1.68 6.55
CA PHE A 87 -1.39 2.05 7.53
C PHE A 87 -2.65 1.20 7.40
N THR A 88 -3.38 1.04 8.52
CA THR A 88 -4.63 0.28 8.58
C THR A 88 -5.65 0.77 7.55
N VAL A 89 -5.78 2.09 7.38
CA VAL A 89 -6.69 2.73 6.41
C VAL A 89 -6.38 2.37 4.94
N ASN A 90 -5.17 1.90 4.66
CA ASN A 90 -4.74 1.42 3.34
C ASN A 90 -4.70 -0.11 3.25
N SER A 91 -5.06 -0.83 4.32
CA SER A 91 -4.95 -2.29 4.45
C SER A 91 -6.30 -2.97 4.39
N MET A 92 -7.18 -2.47 3.55
CA MET A 92 -8.49 -3.02 3.26
C MET A 92 -8.58 -3.42 1.78
N ALA A 93 -9.39 -4.42 1.48
CA ALA A 93 -9.67 -4.85 0.11
C ALA A 93 -11.15 -5.22 -0.06
N ILE A 94 -11.61 -5.29 -1.30
CA ILE A 94 -12.93 -5.84 -1.65
C ILE A 94 -12.68 -7.18 -2.33
N LYS A 95 -13.34 -8.22 -1.85
CA LYS A 95 -13.27 -9.54 -2.45
C LYS A 95 -14.01 -9.55 -3.78
N LEU A 96 -13.36 -9.97 -4.86
CA LEU A 96 -13.98 -9.97 -6.20
C LEU A 96 -14.56 -11.32 -6.60
N THR A 97 -14.13 -12.43 -5.99
CA THR A 97 -14.47 -13.79 -6.45
C THR A 97 -14.94 -14.70 -5.31
N GLY A 98 -15.61 -15.79 -5.66
CA GLY A 98 -16.04 -16.84 -4.72
C GLY A 98 -17.25 -16.44 -3.88
N THR A 99 -17.51 -17.24 -2.83
CA THR A 99 -18.56 -16.93 -1.86
C THR A 99 -18.26 -15.60 -1.15
N ASN A 100 -19.26 -14.78 -0.91
CA ASN A 100 -19.14 -13.42 -0.36
C ASN A 100 -18.32 -12.47 -1.25
N ALA A 101 -18.46 -12.56 -2.58
CA ALA A 101 -17.95 -11.54 -3.48
C ALA A 101 -18.52 -10.16 -3.12
N PHE A 102 -17.73 -9.11 -3.34
CA PHE A 102 -18.00 -7.71 -3.02
C PHE A 102 -18.11 -7.37 -1.51
N CYS A 103 -17.75 -8.31 -0.63
CA CYS A 103 -17.59 -8.01 0.80
C CYS A 103 -16.24 -7.31 1.07
N LEU A 104 -16.25 -6.42 2.05
CA LEU A 104 -15.05 -5.78 2.57
C LEU A 104 -14.19 -6.82 3.30
N ILE A 105 -12.90 -6.84 3.00
CA ILE A 105 -11.86 -7.56 3.74
C ILE A 105 -11.11 -6.52 4.58
N ASP A 106 -11.27 -6.58 5.88
CA ASP A 106 -10.62 -5.69 6.85
C ASP A 106 -10.13 -6.50 8.06
N PHE A 107 -8.89 -6.97 8.01
CA PHE A 107 -8.27 -7.74 9.10
C PHE A 107 -7.72 -6.86 10.22
N PHE A 108 -7.54 -5.57 9.97
CA PHE A 108 -6.73 -4.68 10.82
C PHE A 108 -7.51 -3.46 11.31
N ASN A 109 -8.83 -3.49 11.21
CA ASN A 109 -9.76 -2.42 11.62
C ASN A 109 -9.54 -1.09 10.87
N GLY A 110 -9.16 -1.17 9.59
CA GLY A 110 -8.94 0.01 8.75
C GLY A 110 -10.20 0.85 8.55
N GLU A 111 -11.38 0.22 8.44
CA GLU A 111 -12.65 0.94 8.34
C GLU A 111 -12.95 1.75 9.61
N ARG A 112 -12.72 1.16 10.79
CA ARG A 112 -12.91 1.87 12.07
C ARG A 112 -11.97 3.07 12.16
N ASP A 113 -10.70 2.88 11.81
CA ASP A 113 -9.69 3.94 11.88
C ASP A 113 -9.99 5.05 10.85
N LEU A 114 -10.50 4.68 9.68
CA LEU A 114 -10.96 5.60 8.65
C LEU A 114 -12.13 6.47 9.15
N ARG A 115 -13.14 5.86 9.77
CA ARG A 115 -14.31 6.55 10.34
C ARG A 115 -13.94 7.46 11.52
N SER A 116 -12.95 7.04 12.33
CA SER A 116 -12.43 7.84 13.45
C SER A 116 -11.37 8.85 13.04
N ARG A 117 -11.03 8.91 11.74
CA ARG A 117 -10.00 9.80 11.17
C ARG A 117 -8.64 9.67 11.86
N LYS A 118 -8.22 8.42 12.13
CA LYS A 118 -6.95 8.11 12.77
C LYS A 118 -6.02 7.38 11.82
N ILE A 119 -4.72 7.67 11.93
CA ILE A 119 -3.67 6.96 11.23
C ILE A 119 -3.01 6.01 12.23
N HIS A 120 -3.15 4.70 11.97
CA HIS A 120 -2.49 3.63 12.70
C HIS A 120 -1.61 2.81 11.77
N VAL A 121 -0.42 2.42 12.24
CA VAL A 121 0.42 1.43 11.57
C VAL A 121 -0.04 0.01 11.85
N LEU A 122 0.36 -0.95 11.00
CA LEU A 122 -0.02 -2.37 11.15
C LEU A 122 0.70 -3.03 12.33
N HIS A 123 1.92 -2.58 12.65
CA HIS A 123 2.74 -3.12 13.76
C HIS A 123 3.78 -2.10 14.24
N GLY A 124 4.31 -2.32 15.45
CA GLY A 124 5.21 -1.36 16.11
C GLY A 124 6.59 -1.17 15.46
N LEU A 125 7.01 -2.07 14.57
CA LEU A 125 8.27 -1.95 13.83
C LEU A 125 8.12 -1.22 12.47
N SER A 126 6.92 -0.80 12.11
CA SER A 126 6.57 -0.27 10.79
C SER A 126 7.48 0.88 10.34
N PHE A 127 7.77 1.83 11.22
CA PHE A 127 8.67 2.97 10.94
C PHE A 127 10.16 2.61 11.03
N ILE A 128 10.49 1.47 11.63
CA ILE A 128 11.86 0.96 11.69
C ILE A 128 12.19 0.22 10.41
N GLU A 129 11.30 -0.64 9.95
CA GLU A 129 11.46 -1.41 8.71
C GLU A 129 11.51 -0.49 7.48
N ASP A 130 10.60 0.48 7.41
CA ASP A 130 10.56 1.45 6.33
C ASP A 130 10.35 2.89 6.84
N PRO A 131 11.46 3.64 7.05
CA PRO A 131 11.38 5.04 7.50
C PRO A 131 10.67 5.99 6.51
N CYS A 132 10.46 5.63 5.24
CA CYS A 132 9.62 6.42 4.33
C CYS A 132 8.19 6.58 4.85
N ARG A 133 7.72 5.63 5.66
CA ARG A 133 6.38 5.70 6.28
C ARG A 133 6.21 6.90 7.22
N LEU A 134 7.30 7.48 7.74
CA LEU A 134 7.26 8.74 8.51
C LEU A 134 6.69 9.88 7.66
N PHE A 135 7.24 10.07 6.46
CA PHE A 135 6.79 11.09 5.52
C PHE A 135 5.39 10.81 5.00
N ARG A 136 5.09 9.54 4.75
CA ARG A 136 3.77 9.09 4.32
C ARG A 136 2.70 9.33 5.39
N ALA A 137 3.02 9.13 6.69
CA ALA A 137 2.11 9.41 7.80
C ALA A 137 1.72 10.89 7.81
N ILE A 138 2.70 11.80 7.75
CA ILE A 138 2.48 13.25 7.70
C ILE A 138 1.67 13.62 6.46
N ARG A 139 2.00 13.04 5.31
CA ARG A 139 1.28 13.29 4.06
C ARG A 139 -0.19 12.89 4.15
N PHE A 140 -0.50 11.71 4.70
CA PHE A 140 -1.89 11.27 4.86
C PHE A 140 -2.63 12.06 5.93
N GLU A 141 -1.97 12.47 7.00
CA GLU A 141 -2.53 13.39 8.00
C GLU A 141 -3.01 14.68 7.33
N GLN A 142 -2.17 15.30 6.50
CA GLN A 142 -2.52 16.54 5.78
C GLN A 142 -3.58 16.29 4.70
N ARG A 143 -3.41 15.28 3.85
CA ARG A 143 -4.32 14.99 2.73
C ARG A 143 -5.75 14.72 3.17
N PHE A 144 -5.95 13.99 4.25
CA PHE A 144 -7.27 13.55 4.69
C PHE A 144 -7.80 14.33 5.90
N GLY A 145 -7.01 15.21 6.49
CA GLY A 145 -7.34 15.85 7.75
C GLY A 145 -7.51 14.84 8.89
N PHE A 146 -6.70 13.78 8.87
CA PHE A 146 -6.66 12.74 9.90
C PHE A 146 -5.64 13.12 10.96
N GLU A 147 -5.65 12.41 12.08
CA GLU A 147 -4.69 12.57 13.17
C GLU A 147 -3.83 11.31 13.29
N ILE A 148 -2.50 11.48 13.35
CA ILE A 148 -1.59 10.39 13.70
C ILE A 148 -1.80 10.05 15.17
N ALA A 149 -2.21 8.81 15.45
CA ALA A 149 -2.53 8.39 16.81
C ALA A 149 -1.32 8.52 17.74
N SER A 150 -1.56 8.79 19.03
CA SER A 150 -0.49 9.09 20.00
C SER A 150 0.56 7.98 20.11
N LYS A 151 0.14 6.72 19.99
CA LYS A 151 1.06 5.57 20.01
C LYS A 151 2.01 5.60 18.81
N GLU A 152 1.50 5.91 17.64
CA GLU A 152 2.29 6.02 16.40
C GLU A 152 3.27 7.17 16.46
N GLN A 153 2.90 8.30 17.07
CA GLN A 153 3.83 9.41 17.32
C GLN A 153 5.03 8.98 18.19
N VAL A 154 4.82 8.09 19.16
CA VAL A 154 5.93 7.51 19.96
C VAL A 154 6.84 6.65 19.08
N PHE A 155 6.26 5.81 18.20
CA PHE A 155 7.04 4.99 17.27
C PHE A 155 7.83 5.86 16.27
N MET A 156 7.22 6.93 15.76
CA MET A 156 7.88 7.90 14.88
C MET A 156 9.09 8.56 15.58
N ARG A 157 8.89 9.07 16.79
CA ARG A 157 9.98 9.67 17.59
C ARG A 157 11.11 8.67 17.86
N THR A 158 10.78 7.41 18.09
CA THR A 158 11.78 6.34 18.29
C THR A 158 12.59 6.10 17.02
N SER A 159 11.96 6.06 15.85
CA SER A 159 12.63 5.92 14.57
C SER A 159 13.58 7.10 14.28
N ILE A 160 13.13 8.33 14.56
CA ILE A 160 13.94 9.55 14.38
C ILE A 160 15.15 9.55 15.35
N LYS A 161 14.93 9.24 16.63
CA LYS A 161 16.02 9.15 17.63
C LYS A 161 17.09 8.12 17.26
N LYS A 162 16.74 7.09 16.50
CA LYS A 162 17.66 6.08 15.99
C LYS A 162 18.33 6.47 14.66
N ASN A 163 18.11 7.68 14.18
CA ASN A 163 18.63 8.20 12.90
C ASN A 163 18.29 7.30 11.69
N LEU A 164 17.13 6.61 11.71
CA LEU A 164 16.77 5.67 10.65
C LEU A 164 16.44 6.37 9.33
N VAL A 165 16.11 7.65 9.35
CA VAL A 165 15.90 8.46 8.14
C VAL A 165 17.18 8.55 7.32
N ASP A 166 18.35 8.61 7.97
CA ASP A 166 19.65 8.70 7.32
C ASP A 166 20.03 7.42 6.54
N SER A 167 19.34 6.31 6.84
CA SER A 167 19.51 5.05 6.10
C SER A 167 18.73 4.97 4.80
N LEU A 168 17.85 5.95 4.53
CA LEU A 168 17.12 6.04 3.26
C LEU A 168 18.05 6.48 2.13
N SER A 169 17.87 5.90 0.93
CA SER A 169 18.55 6.43 -0.25
C SER A 169 18.02 7.82 -0.58
N GLY A 170 18.91 8.70 -1.10
CA GLY A 170 18.54 10.07 -1.50
C GLY A 170 17.34 10.11 -2.44
N THR A 171 17.24 9.16 -3.37
CA THR A 171 16.10 9.06 -4.30
C THR A 171 14.78 8.78 -3.56
N ARG A 172 14.77 7.86 -2.58
CA ARG A 172 13.56 7.55 -1.80
C ARG A 172 13.13 8.77 -0.98
N LEU A 173 14.07 9.39 -0.28
CA LEU A 173 13.82 10.57 0.52
C LEU A 173 13.29 11.73 -0.35
N PHE A 174 13.96 12.01 -1.48
CA PHE A 174 13.53 13.05 -2.40
C PHE A 174 12.11 12.84 -2.93
N ASN A 175 11.77 11.60 -3.30
CA ASN A 175 10.43 11.28 -3.79
C ASN A 175 9.34 11.52 -2.73
N GLU A 176 9.58 11.14 -1.47
CA GLU A 176 8.60 11.37 -0.40
C GLU A 176 8.46 12.88 -0.08
N ILE A 177 9.55 13.63 -0.03
CA ILE A 177 9.53 15.10 0.17
C ILE A 177 8.78 15.76 -0.98
N LYS A 178 9.06 15.39 -2.23
CA LYS A 178 8.36 15.91 -3.41
C LYS A 178 6.84 15.67 -3.32
N LEU A 179 6.44 14.47 -2.91
CA LEU A 179 5.03 14.13 -2.75
C LEU A 179 4.38 14.95 -1.61
N LEU A 180 5.09 15.15 -0.50
CA LEU A 180 4.61 15.95 0.63
C LEU A 180 4.41 17.42 0.24
N LEU A 181 5.36 18.01 -0.50
CA LEU A 181 5.28 19.42 -0.95
C LEU A 181 4.20 19.66 -2.00
N ASN A 182 3.75 18.60 -2.69
CA ASN A 182 2.68 18.67 -3.70
C ASN A 182 1.28 18.39 -3.11
N GLU A 183 1.17 18.07 -1.82
CA GLU A 183 -0.15 17.98 -1.18
C GLU A 183 -0.79 19.38 -1.10
N LYS A 184 -2.08 19.46 -1.39
CA LYS A 184 -2.87 20.70 -1.40
C LYS A 184 -3.66 20.83 -0.12
#